data_558f49f5da2d6666f110efba91d24976
#
_entry.id   558f49f5da2d6666f110efba91d24976
#
_cell.length_a   1.000
_cell.length_b   1.000
_cell.length_c   1.000
_cell.angle_alpha   90.00
_cell.angle_beta   90.00
_cell.angle_gamma   90.00
#
_symmetry.space_group_name_H-M   'P 1'
#
loop_
_entity.id
_entity.type
_entity.pdbx_description
1 polymer ?
#
loop_
_entity_poly.entity_id
_entity_poly.type
_entity_poly.pdbx_seq_one_letter_code
_entity_poly.pdbx_strand_id
1 'polypeptide(L)'
;MFEEIIEFDQEKIEANNYDIDRINAYLDELHDVKEIRKKAEGHYVGTTCSTELARFGAAIMACQESKWFRKIIKKWEFWENGKLEEDILKTTEEEEKKRGRKLYE
;
A
#
# COMPACT_ATOMS: atom_id res chain seq x y z
N MET A 1 9.81 -14.26 3.49
CA MET A 1 10.02 -12.82 3.27
C MET A 1 8.77 -12.19 2.71
N PHE A 2 8.33 -11.11 3.32
CA PHE A 2 7.17 -10.36 2.86
C PHE A 2 7.61 -9.19 1.97
N GLU A 3 6.83 -8.90 0.95
CA GLU A 3 7.06 -7.72 0.09
C GLU A 3 5.73 -7.06 -0.22
N GLU A 4 5.73 -5.73 -0.13
CA GLU A 4 4.58 -4.93 -0.58
C GLU A 4 5.04 -4.06 -1.74
N ILE A 5 4.31 -4.09 -2.84
CA ILE A 5 4.63 -3.33 -4.04
C ILE A 5 3.50 -2.37 -4.34
N ILE A 6 3.83 -1.09 -4.39
CA ILE A 6 2.88 0.01 -4.62
C ILE A 6 3.37 0.81 -5.83
N GLU A 7 2.52 0.99 -6.83
CA GLU A 7 2.81 1.88 -7.97
C GLU A 7 1.69 2.89 -8.09
N PHE A 8 2.07 4.13 -8.35
CA PHE A 8 1.13 5.22 -8.52
C PHE A 8 0.97 5.59 -9.99
N ASP A 9 -0.19 6.16 -10.32
CA ASP A 9 -0.46 6.73 -11.63
C ASP A 9 0.03 8.17 -11.60
N GLN A 10 1.13 8.44 -12.30
CA GLN A 10 1.76 9.76 -12.31
C GLN A 10 0.84 10.85 -12.86
N GLU A 11 0.03 10.54 -13.85
CA GLU A 11 -0.92 11.49 -14.41
C GLU A 11 -1.96 11.91 -13.37
N LYS A 12 -2.41 10.98 -12.54
CA LYS A 12 -3.38 11.27 -11.48
C LYS A 12 -2.75 12.08 -10.35
N ILE A 13 -1.49 11.82 -10.03
CA ILE A 13 -0.75 12.61 -9.04
C ILE A 13 -0.70 14.07 -9.50
N GLU A 14 -0.35 14.30 -10.75
CA GLU A 14 -0.28 15.65 -11.34
C GLU A 14 -1.66 16.30 -11.43
N ALA A 15 -2.66 15.56 -11.88
CA ALA A 15 -4.03 16.06 -12.01
C ALA A 15 -4.63 16.48 -10.67
N ASN A 16 -4.25 15.82 -9.58
CA ASN A 16 -4.72 16.15 -8.23
C ASN A 16 -3.79 17.12 -7.50
N ASN A 17 -2.73 17.55 -8.16
CA ASN A 17 -1.74 18.46 -7.58
C ASN A 17 -1.13 17.94 -6.27
N TYR A 18 -0.86 16.65 -6.21
CA TYR A 18 -0.24 16.01 -5.05
C TYR A 18 1.29 16.07 -5.14
N ASP A 19 1.94 16.05 -3.99
CA ASP A 19 3.39 16.06 -3.87
C ASP A 19 3.90 14.64 -3.63
N ILE A 20 4.60 14.07 -4.62
CA ILE A 20 5.11 12.70 -4.57
C ILE A 20 6.10 12.51 -3.40
N ASP A 21 6.88 13.52 -3.06
CA ASP A 21 7.83 13.41 -1.96
C ASP A 21 7.11 13.26 -0.61
N ARG A 22 6.01 13.97 -0.44
CA ARG A 22 5.17 13.84 0.76
C ARG A 22 4.48 12.49 0.83
N ILE A 23 4.03 11.96 -0.31
CA ILE A 23 3.42 10.64 -0.40
C ILE A 23 4.43 9.58 0.02
N ASN A 24 5.64 9.63 -0.52
CA ASN A 24 6.69 8.68 -0.20
C ASN A 24 7.13 8.78 1.27
N ALA A 25 7.21 9.98 1.81
CA ALA A 25 7.53 10.19 3.22
C ALA A 25 6.46 9.57 4.13
N TYR A 26 5.20 9.71 3.78
CA TYR A 26 4.08 9.11 4.52
C TYR A 26 4.14 7.59 4.49
N LEU A 27 4.39 7.01 3.31
CA LEU A 27 4.53 5.56 3.17
C LEU A 27 5.71 5.02 3.98
N ASP A 28 6.84 5.72 3.94
CA ASP A 28 8.02 5.35 4.73
C ASP A 28 7.69 5.34 6.22
N GLU A 29 6.94 6.33 6.70
CA GLU A 29 6.51 6.42 8.09
C GLU A 29 5.59 5.26 8.49
N LEU A 30 4.65 4.88 7.61
CA LEU A 30 3.76 3.74 7.86
C LEU A 30 4.50 2.42 7.98
N HIS A 31 5.64 2.29 7.30
CA HIS A 31 6.45 1.08 7.29
C HIS A 31 7.67 1.17 8.19
N ASP A 32 7.73 2.17 9.07
CA ASP A 32 8.89 2.44 9.91
C ASP A 32 9.01 1.46 11.07
N VAL A 33 9.55 0.28 10.77
CA VAL A 33 10.03 -0.67 11.76
C VAL A 33 11.38 -1.19 11.26
N LYS A 34 12.25 -1.51 12.21
CA LYS A 34 13.63 -1.91 11.96
C LYS A 34 13.78 -3.03 10.94
N GLU A 35 12.87 -3.97 10.95
CA GLU A 35 12.93 -5.19 10.14
C GLU A 35 12.38 -5.00 8.72
N ILE A 36 11.68 -3.90 8.46
CA ILE A 36 11.17 -3.59 7.11
C ILE A 36 12.12 -2.63 6.42
N ARG A 37 12.57 -3.00 5.23
CA ARG A 37 13.48 -2.19 4.42
C ARG A 37 12.77 -1.66 3.19
N LYS A 38 13.06 -0.42 2.84
CA LYS A 38 12.61 0.15 1.58
C LYS A 38 13.61 -0.28 0.50
N LYS A 39 13.16 -1.07 -0.46
CA LYS A 39 13.99 -1.55 -1.57
C LYS A 39 14.01 -0.54 -2.72
N ALA A 40 12.90 0.12 -2.96
CA ALA A 40 12.72 1.14 -3.98
C ALA A 40 11.47 1.96 -3.62
N GLU A 41 11.18 3.01 -4.36
CA GLU A 41 9.96 3.78 -4.16
C GLU A 41 8.73 2.87 -4.26
N GLY A 42 7.93 2.83 -3.18
CA GLY A 42 6.75 2.00 -3.12
C GLY A 42 7.02 0.51 -2.93
N HIS A 43 8.26 0.10 -2.67
CA HIS A 43 8.62 -1.30 -2.53
C HIS A 43 9.26 -1.54 -1.17
N TYR A 44 8.55 -2.24 -0.30
CA TYR A 44 8.98 -2.52 1.09
C TYR A 44 9.15 -4.02 1.29
N VAL A 45 10.23 -4.42 1.95
CA VAL A 45 10.59 -5.82 2.14
C VAL A 45 10.81 -6.09 3.63
N GLY A 46 10.20 -7.15 4.14
CA GLY A 46 10.38 -7.59 5.52
C GLY A 46 10.71 -9.06 5.62
N THR A 47 11.05 -9.52 6.82
CA THR A 47 11.26 -10.94 7.09
C THR A 47 9.90 -11.60 7.35
N THR A 48 9.91 -12.91 7.68
CA THR A 48 8.66 -13.67 7.87
C THR A 48 8.26 -13.73 9.35
N CYS A 49 8.23 -12.61 10.04
CA CYS A 49 7.83 -12.61 11.44
C CYS A 49 6.48 -11.92 11.65
N SER A 50 5.81 -12.27 12.75
CA SER A 50 4.46 -11.76 13.03
C SER A 50 4.41 -10.25 13.26
N THR A 51 5.48 -9.66 13.81
CA THR A 51 5.56 -8.21 14.03
C THR A 51 5.55 -7.44 12.71
N GLU A 52 6.30 -7.91 11.73
CA GLU A 52 6.36 -7.29 10.40
C GLU A 52 5.05 -7.46 9.66
N LEU A 53 4.44 -8.64 9.76
CA LEU A 53 3.15 -8.89 9.12
C LEU A 53 2.09 -7.94 9.68
N ALA A 54 2.09 -7.74 10.99
CA ALA A 54 1.17 -6.80 11.64
C ALA A 54 1.39 -5.36 11.16
N ARG A 55 2.65 -4.95 10.97
CA ARG A 55 2.97 -3.62 10.48
C ARG A 55 2.52 -3.44 9.03
N PHE A 56 2.77 -4.42 8.18
CA PHE A 56 2.28 -4.39 6.80
C PHE A 56 0.75 -4.29 6.77
N GLY A 57 0.07 -5.08 7.59
CA GLY A 57 -1.39 -5.06 7.69
C GLY A 57 -1.92 -3.68 8.11
N ALA A 58 -1.29 -3.06 9.10
CA ALA A 58 -1.68 -1.73 9.58
C ALA A 58 -1.46 -0.66 8.49
N ALA A 59 -0.33 -0.73 7.78
CA ALA A 59 -0.03 0.20 6.69
C ALA A 59 -1.03 0.05 5.55
N ILE A 60 -1.33 -1.18 5.16
CA ILE A 60 -2.31 -1.47 4.11
C ILE A 60 -3.69 -0.91 4.48
N MET A 61 -4.13 -1.16 5.71
CA MET A 61 -5.42 -0.66 6.18
C MET A 61 -5.49 0.87 6.17
N ALA A 62 -4.43 1.54 6.63
CA ALA A 62 -4.36 3.00 6.62
C ALA A 62 -4.51 3.54 5.20
N CYS A 63 -3.86 2.90 4.23
CA CYS A 63 -3.94 3.31 2.83
C CYS A 63 -5.31 3.00 2.22
N GLN A 64 -5.92 1.87 2.56
CA GLN A 64 -7.26 1.52 2.08
C GLN A 64 -8.30 2.56 2.51
N GLU A 65 -8.14 3.13 3.69
CA GLU A 65 -9.05 4.12 4.25
C GLU A 65 -8.74 5.55 3.82
N SER A 66 -7.72 5.75 3.00
CA SER A 66 -7.29 7.07 2.56
C SER A 66 -7.78 7.37 1.15
N LYS A 67 -8.68 8.35 1.03
CA LYS A 67 -9.25 8.77 -0.24
C LYS A 67 -8.19 9.22 -1.24
N TRP A 68 -7.19 9.98 -0.77
CA TRP A 68 -6.12 10.47 -1.63
C TRP A 68 -5.30 9.32 -2.23
N PHE A 69 -5.01 8.30 -1.45
CA PHE A 69 -4.25 7.12 -1.89
C PHE A 69 -5.02 6.37 -2.98
N ARG A 70 -6.32 6.17 -2.76
CA ARG A 70 -7.19 5.44 -3.68
C ARG A 70 -7.34 6.15 -5.03
N LYS A 71 -7.17 7.47 -5.07
CA LYS A 71 -7.25 8.26 -6.31
C LYS A 71 -6.06 8.05 -7.23
N ILE A 72 -4.89 7.76 -6.67
CA ILE A 72 -3.64 7.74 -7.43
C ILE A 72 -3.01 6.36 -7.56
N ILE A 73 -3.56 5.36 -6.89
CA ILE A 73 -3.00 4.00 -6.90
C ILE A 73 -3.26 3.31 -8.24
N LYS A 74 -2.22 2.66 -8.77
CA LYS A 74 -2.27 1.94 -10.04
C LYS A 74 -2.03 0.47 -9.84
N LYS A 75 -1.12 0.09 -8.92
CA LYS A 75 -0.79 -1.28 -8.61
C LYS A 75 -0.53 -1.39 -7.13
N TRP A 76 -1.02 -2.47 -6.50
CA TRP A 76 -0.85 -2.66 -5.07
C TRP A 76 -0.91 -4.14 -4.77
N GLU A 77 0.25 -4.74 -4.47
CA GLU A 77 0.40 -6.17 -4.29
C GLU A 77 1.15 -6.52 -3.03
N PHE A 78 0.78 -7.65 -2.43
CA PHE A 78 1.48 -8.23 -1.30
C PHE A 78 1.99 -9.60 -1.68
N TRP A 79 3.28 -9.82 -1.48
CA TRP A 79 3.97 -11.06 -1.84
C TRP A 79 4.57 -11.73 -0.61
N GLU A 80 4.60 -13.06 -0.61
CA GLU A 80 5.24 -13.84 0.43
C GLU A 80 6.14 -14.89 -0.22
N ASN A 81 7.43 -14.86 0.11
CA ASN A 81 8.43 -15.79 -0.42
C ASN A 81 8.42 -15.90 -1.96
N GLY A 82 8.30 -14.74 -2.62
CA GLY A 82 8.30 -14.68 -4.08
C GLY A 82 7.00 -15.08 -4.75
N LYS A 83 5.94 -15.26 -3.96
CA LYS A 83 4.64 -15.69 -4.46
C LYS A 83 3.59 -14.61 -4.16
N LEU A 84 2.80 -14.26 -5.17
CA LEU A 84 1.73 -13.28 -4.98
C LEU A 84 0.66 -13.86 -4.04
N GLU A 85 0.51 -13.23 -2.88
CA GLU A 85 -0.51 -13.61 -1.90
C GLU A 85 -1.81 -12.84 -2.12
N GLU A 86 -1.71 -11.56 -2.49
CA GLU A 86 -2.89 -10.74 -2.64
C GLU A 86 -2.66 -9.60 -3.61
N ASP A 87 -3.58 -9.42 -4.55
CA ASP A 87 -3.71 -8.18 -5.32
C ASP A 87 -4.61 -7.28 -4.47
N ILE A 88 -3.98 -6.43 -3.66
CA ILE A 88 -4.69 -5.63 -2.65
C ILE A 88 -5.69 -4.68 -3.28
N LEU A 89 -5.34 -4.08 -4.41
CA LEU A 89 -6.24 -3.14 -5.09
C LEU A 89 -7.53 -3.84 -5.53
N LYS A 90 -7.40 -5.00 -6.14
CA LYS A 90 -8.54 -5.80 -6.60
C LYS A 90 -9.40 -6.25 -5.43
N THR A 91 -8.77 -6.78 -4.37
CA THR A 91 -9.48 -7.25 -3.18
C THR A 91 -10.23 -6.10 -2.51
N THR A 92 -9.61 -4.93 -2.43
CA THR A 92 -10.22 -3.74 -1.84
C THR A 92 -11.45 -3.30 -2.64
N GLU A 93 -11.34 -3.26 -3.97
CA GLU A 93 -12.45 -2.90 -4.84
C GLU A 93 -13.61 -3.89 -4.74
N GLU A 94 -13.30 -5.18 -4.68
CA GLU A 94 -14.31 -6.24 -4.51
C GLU A 94 -15.02 -6.09 -3.16
N GLU A 95 -14.29 -5.81 -2.10
CA GLU A 95 -14.85 -5.63 -0.75
C GLU A 95 -15.76 -4.40 -0.69
N GLU A 96 -15.35 -3.29 -1.30
CA GLU A 96 -16.17 -2.07 -1.38
C GLU A 96 -17.48 -2.33 -2.15
N LYS A 97 -17.38 -3.07 -3.24
CA LYS A 97 -18.53 -3.42 -4.07
C LYS A 97 -19.51 -4.28 -3.30
N LYS A 98 -19.00 -5.24 -2.53
CA LYS A 98 -19.79 -6.15 -1.70
C LYS A 98 -20.51 -5.40 -0.57
N ARG A 99 -19.86 -4.41 0.03
CA ARG A 99 -20.45 -3.58 1.09
C ARG A 99 -21.35 -2.48 0.57
N GLY A 100 -21.26 -2.17 -0.71
CA GLY A 100 -22.01 -1.09 -1.34
C GLY A 100 -21.53 0.30 -0.97
N ARG A 101 -20.29 0.42 -0.46
CA ARG A 101 -19.68 1.71 -0.10
C ARG A 101 -18.17 1.65 -0.13
N LYS A 102 -17.53 2.80 -0.21
CA LYS A 102 -16.09 2.92 -0.18
C LYS A 102 -15.55 2.88 1.24
N LEU A 103 -14.35 2.30 1.42
CA LEU A 103 -13.74 2.17 2.74
C LEU A 103 -13.32 3.51 3.34
N TYR A 104 -13.10 4.52 2.48
CA TYR A 104 -12.68 5.85 2.92
C TYR A 104 -13.85 6.84 3.09
N GLU A 105 -15.06 6.39 3.02
CA GLU A 105 -16.24 7.24 3.23
C GLU A 105 -16.64 7.34 4.69
#